data_19e231e74f36476214a4b6d5d9e3f0cb
#
_entry.id   19e231e74f36476214a4b6d5d9e3f0cb
#
_cell.length_a   1.000
_cell.length_b   1.000
_cell.length_c   1.000
_cell.angle_alpha   90.00
_cell.angle_beta   90.00
_cell.angle_gamma   90.00
#
_symmetry.space_group_name_H-M   'P 1'
#
loop_
_entity.id
_entity.type
_entity.pdbx_description
1 polymer ?
#
loop_
_entity_poly.entity_id
_entity_poly.type
_entity_poly.pdbx_seq_one_letter_code
_entity_poly.pdbx_strand_id
1 'polypeptide(L)'
;ELAEWLGYSRALLFISGFAANQAVITAMMAKEDRIVADRLSHASLLEAASLSPAQLRRFAHNDVTHLARLLAASCPGQQLVVTEGVFSMDGDSAPLAEIQQVTQQHNGWLMVDDAHGTGVIGEQGRGSCWLQKVKPELLVVTFGKGFGVSGAAVLCSSTVADYLLQFARHLIYSTSMPPAQAQALRASLAVIRSEEGDARREKLAALITRFRAGVQGSPFTLADSRSAIQPLIVGDN
;
A
#
# COMPACT_ATOMS: atom_id res chain seq x y z
N GLU A 1 8.31 -15.41 8.06
CA GLU A 1 7.70 -14.55 9.10
C GLU A 1 6.77 -13.48 8.50
N LEU A 2 7.23 -12.55 7.60
CA LEU A 2 6.35 -11.51 7.00
C LEU A 2 5.20 -12.12 6.19
N ALA A 3 5.51 -13.05 5.30
CA ALA A 3 4.52 -13.72 4.47
C ALA A 3 3.49 -14.48 5.33
N GLU A 4 3.95 -15.23 6.32
CA GLU A 4 3.11 -15.96 7.29
C GLU A 4 2.20 -14.99 8.06
N TRP A 5 2.75 -13.90 8.59
CA TRP A 5 2.01 -12.90 9.37
C TRP A 5 0.90 -12.24 8.56
N LEU A 6 1.14 -11.93 7.28
CA LEU A 6 0.18 -11.27 6.39
C LEU A 6 -0.63 -12.26 5.53
N GLY A 7 -0.42 -13.58 5.70
CA GLY A 7 -1.20 -14.62 5.03
C GLY A 7 -0.86 -14.84 3.56
N TYR A 8 0.38 -14.57 3.14
CA TYR A 8 0.87 -14.78 1.78
C TYR A 8 1.84 -15.95 1.67
N SER A 9 2.02 -16.48 0.44
CA SER A 9 2.98 -17.56 0.19
C SER A 9 4.41 -17.07 0.20
N ARG A 10 4.67 -15.85 -0.29
CA ARG A 10 6.01 -15.29 -0.46
C ARG A 10 6.06 -13.81 -0.08
N ALA A 11 7.24 -13.38 0.35
CA ALA A 11 7.61 -11.98 0.57
C ALA A 11 8.96 -11.73 -0.10
N LEU A 12 9.02 -10.77 -1.01
CA LEU A 12 10.26 -10.33 -1.68
C LEU A 12 10.70 -9.00 -1.08
N LEU A 13 11.95 -8.91 -0.64
CA LEU A 13 12.49 -7.73 0.02
C LEU A 13 13.10 -6.75 -0.99
N PHE A 14 12.83 -5.48 -0.78
CA PHE A 14 13.31 -4.36 -1.59
C PHE A 14 14.00 -3.30 -0.72
N ILE A 15 14.86 -2.49 -1.32
CA ILE A 15 15.56 -1.41 -0.62
C ILE A 15 14.63 -0.26 -0.18
N SER A 16 13.47 -0.10 -0.82
CA SER A 16 12.47 0.92 -0.51
C SER A 16 11.12 0.56 -1.12
N GLY A 17 10.02 1.20 -0.62
CA GLY A 17 8.70 1.11 -1.24
C GLY A 17 8.68 1.65 -2.66
N PHE A 18 9.45 2.71 -2.92
CA PHE A 18 9.60 3.27 -4.27
C PHE A 18 10.13 2.20 -5.25
N ALA A 19 11.22 1.53 -4.89
CA ALA A 19 11.82 0.46 -5.71
C ALA A 19 10.87 -0.73 -5.87
N ALA A 20 10.12 -1.08 -4.82
CA ALA A 20 9.14 -2.16 -4.86
C ALA A 20 8.00 -1.86 -5.84
N ASN A 21 7.40 -0.67 -5.76
CA ASN A 21 6.33 -0.23 -6.66
C ASN A 21 6.78 -0.20 -8.12
N GLN A 22 7.96 0.38 -8.37
CA GLN A 22 8.55 0.41 -9.72
C GLN A 22 8.81 -1.00 -10.26
N ALA A 23 9.41 -1.87 -9.45
CA ALA A 23 9.75 -3.24 -9.84
C ALA A 23 8.52 -4.04 -10.24
N VAL A 24 7.47 -3.99 -9.42
CA VAL A 24 6.23 -4.75 -9.65
C VAL A 24 5.54 -4.28 -10.92
N ILE A 25 5.24 -2.98 -11.00
CA ILE A 25 4.47 -2.43 -12.13
C ILE A 25 5.20 -2.62 -13.46
N THR A 26 6.52 -2.34 -13.49
CA THR A 26 7.27 -2.46 -14.74
C THR A 26 7.54 -3.90 -15.17
N ALA A 27 7.59 -4.85 -14.22
CA ALA A 27 7.76 -6.27 -14.54
C ALA A 27 6.46 -6.96 -14.97
N MET A 28 5.31 -6.53 -14.38
CA MET A 28 4.04 -7.24 -14.53
C MET A 28 3.18 -6.72 -15.70
N MET A 29 3.41 -5.48 -16.18
CA MET A 29 2.50 -4.81 -17.10
C MET A 29 3.13 -4.60 -18.48
N ALA A 30 2.46 -5.09 -19.51
CA ALA A 30 2.87 -5.02 -20.91
C ALA A 30 2.05 -3.96 -21.70
N LYS A 31 2.39 -3.75 -22.96
CA LYS A 31 1.79 -2.72 -23.83
C LYS A 31 0.26 -2.86 -24.01
N GLU A 32 -0.23 -4.09 -24.06
CA GLU A 32 -1.67 -4.36 -24.28
C GLU A 32 -2.47 -4.29 -22.97
N ASP A 33 -1.79 -4.11 -21.83
CA ASP A 33 -2.39 -4.07 -20.51
C ASP A 33 -2.88 -2.68 -20.14
N ARG A 34 -3.66 -2.62 -19.06
CA ARG A 34 -4.17 -1.37 -18.51
C ARG A 34 -3.89 -1.29 -17.01
N ILE A 35 -3.35 -0.15 -16.58
CA ILE A 35 -3.23 0.22 -15.17
C ILE A 35 -4.34 1.22 -14.85
N VAL A 36 -5.15 0.94 -13.81
CA VAL A 36 -6.22 1.82 -13.33
C VAL A 36 -5.86 2.26 -11.92
N ALA A 37 -5.28 3.46 -11.78
CA ALA A 37 -4.76 3.97 -10.51
C ALA A 37 -5.69 5.00 -9.88
N ASP A 38 -5.79 5.00 -8.54
CA ASP A 38 -6.40 6.12 -7.83
C ASP A 38 -5.61 7.40 -8.14
N ARG A 39 -6.33 8.50 -8.36
CA ARG A 39 -5.70 9.77 -8.75
C ARG A 39 -4.76 10.35 -7.69
N LEU A 40 -4.95 9.98 -6.42
CA LEU A 40 -4.12 10.43 -5.29
C LEU A 40 -3.09 9.37 -4.84
N SER A 41 -2.94 8.28 -5.59
CA SER A 41 -1.88 7.30 -5.32
C SER A 41 -0.51 7.96 -5.23
N HIS A 42 0.35 7.41 -4.37
CA HIS A 42 1.71 7.90 -4.13
C HIS A 42 2.51 8.07 -5.43
N ALA A 43 3.40 9.05 -5.46
CA ALA A 43 4.21 9.37 -6.63
C ALA A 43 4.93 8.14 -7.22
N SER A 44 5.44 7.23 -6.38
CA SER A 44 6.11 6.00 -6.84
C SER A 44 5.21 5.08 -7.67
N LEU A 45 3.92 4.99 -7.33
CA LEU A 45 2.94 4.21 -8.08
C LEU A 45 2.59 4.87 -9.41
N LEU A 46 2.32 6.18 -9.38
CA LEU A 46 1.96 6.95 -10.58
C LEU A 46 3.14 7.07 -11.55
N GLU A 47 4.35 7.25 -11.04
CA GLU A 47 5.56 7.27 -11.86
C GLU A 47 5.82 5.90 -12.52
N ALA A 48 5.76 4.82 -11.72
CA ALA A 48 5.91 3.46 -12.25
C ALA A 48 4.87 3.15 -13.34
N ALA A 49 3.61 3.54 -13.11
CA ALA A 49 2.53 3.37 -14.07
C ALA A 49 2.74 4.20 -15.35
N SER A 50 3.29 5.40 -15.22
CA SER A 50 3.59 6.29 -16.37
C SER A 50 4.77 5.81 -17.19
N LEU A 51 5.76 5.16 -16.55
CA LEU A 51 6.94 4.58 -17.20
C LEU A 51 6.67 3.19 -17.79
N SER A 52 5.58 2.54 -17.37
CA SER A 52 5.14 1.26 -17.93
C SER A 52 4.65 1.44 -19.38
N PRO A 53 4.83 0.44 -20.26
CA PRO A 53 4.25 0.47 -21.59
C PRO A 53 2.72 0.31 -21.61
N ALA A 54 2.10 -0.04 -20.48
CA ALA A 54 0.67 -0.24 -20.35
C ALA A 54 -0.12 1.08 -20.40
N GLN A 55 -1.40 0.99 -20.75
CA GLN A 55 -2.28 2.16 -20.75
C GLN A 55 -2.62 2.59 -19.31
N LEU A 56 -2.15 3.76 -18.87
CA LEU A 56 -2.56 4.34 -17.60
C LEU A 56 -3.91 5.05 -17.71
N ARG A 57 -4.84 4.71 -16.82
CA ARG A 57 -6.09 5.41 -16.52
C ARG A 57 -6.13 5.77 -15.04
N ARG A 58 -6.72 6.92 -14.71
CA ARG A 58 -6.84 7.36 -13.31
C ARG A 58 -8.30 7.52 -12.95
N PHE A 59 -8.76 6.84 -11.91
CA PHE A 59 -10.10 7.06 -11.37
C PHE A 59 -10.10 8.16 -10.29
N ALA A 60 -11.25 8.78 -10.10
CA ALA A 60 -11.43 9.80 -9.07
C ALA A 60 -11.20 9.16 -7.69
N HIS A 61 -10.58 9.90 -6.79
CA HIS A 61 -10.16 9.41 -5.48
C HIS A 61 -11.28 8.68 -4.75
N ASN A 62 -11.03 7.43 -4.39
CA ASN A 62 -11.94 6.51 -3.69
C ASN A 62 -13.31 6.30 -4.39
N ASP A 63 -13.47 6.70 -5.67
CA ASP A 63 -14.71 6.57 -6.43
C ASP A 63 -14.79 5.18 -7.12
N VAL A 64 -15.40 4.22 -6.44
CA VAL A 64 -15.59 2.85 -6.93
C VAL A 64 -16.47 2.81 -8.18
N THR A 65 -17.43 3.73 -8.32
CA THR A 65 -18.31 3.81 -9.51
C THR A 65 -17.50 4.26 -10.74
N HIS A 66 -16.60 5.22 -10.56
CA HIS A 66 -15.68 5.63 -11.64
C HIS A 66 -14.70 4.50 -11.99
N LEU A 67 -14.16 3.81 -10.99
CA LEU A 67 -13.31 2.62 -11.19
C LEU A 67 -14.03 1.57 -12.04
N ALA A 68 -15.26 1.20 -11.68
CA ALA A 68 -16.07 0.21 -12.41
C ALA A 68 -16.25 0.60 -13.89
N ARG A 69 -16.54 1.86 -14.17
CA ARG A 69 -16.67 2.37 -15.56
C ARG A 69 -15.38 2.22 -16.37
N LEU A 70 -14.21 2.48 -15.73
CA LEU A 70 -12.93 2.35 -16.41
C LEU A 70 -12.58 0.88 -16.67
N LEU A 71 -12.89 -0.01 -15.74
CA LEU A 71 -12.65 -1.46 -15.88
C LEU A 71 -13.58 -2.11 -16.91
N ALA A 72 -14.80 -1.63 -17.06
CA ALA A 72 -15.78 -2.12 -18.03
C ALA A 72 -15.39 -1.80 -19.49
N ALA A 73 -14.52 -0.81 -19.72
CA ALA A 73 -14.04 -0.52 -21.06
C ALA A 73 -13.16 -1.67 -21.60
N SER A 74 -13.29 -1.99 -22.89
CA SER A 74 -12.49 -3.06 -23.52
C SER A 74 -10.99 -2.88 -23.26
N CYS A 75 -10.34 -3.98 -22.86
CA CYS A 75 -8.89 -4.07 -22.67
C CYS A 75 -8.42 -5.41 -23.25
N PRO A 76 -7.49 -5.40 -24.22
CA PRO A 76 -7.02 -6.64 -24.84
C PRO A 76 -6.13 -7.48 -23.91
N GLY A 77 -5.46 -6.84 -22.97
CA GLY A 77 -4.56 -7.46 -22.00
C GLY A 77 -5.13 -7.51 -20.57
N GLN A 78 -4.24 -7.64 -19.61
CA GLN A 78 -4.55 -7.69 -18.18
C GLN A 78 -4.86 -6.28 -17.63
N GLN A 79 -5.72 -6.21 -16.63
CA GLN A 79 -6.00 -4.98 -15.90
C GLN A 79 -5.40 -5.05 -14.49
N LEU A 80 -4.64 -4.02 -14.10
CA LEU A 80 -4.10 -3.85 -12.75
C LEU A 80 -4.72 -2.61 -12.11
N VAL A 81 -5.49 -2.80 -11.04
CA VAL A 81 -5.96 -1.70 -10.19
C VAL A 81 -4.90 -1.40 -9.15
N VAL A 82 -4.59 -0.13 -8.96
CA VAL A 82 -3.56 0.35 -8.02
C VAL A 82 -4.16 1.38 -7.08
N THR A 83 -3.99 1.16 -5.76
CA THR A 83 -4.45 2.08 -4.72
C THR A 83 -3.57 1.96 -3.47
N GLU A 84 -3.86 2.77 -2.45
CA GLU A 84 -3.20 2.72 -1.14
C GLU A 84 -4.17 2.21 -0.06
N GLY A 85 -3.64 1.63 1.01
CA GLY A 85 -4.44 1.30 2.19
C GLY A 85 -4.87 2.54 2.95
N VAL A 86 -3.90 3.45 3.16
CA VAL A 86 -4.07 4.80 3.73
C VAL A 86 -3.28 5.77 2.87
N PHE A 87 -3.91 6.85 2.43
CA PHE A 87 -3.27 7.85 1.55
C PHE A 87 -2.38 8.80 2.34
N SER A 88 -1.18 9.03 1.82
CA SER A 88 -0.10 9.71 2.55
C SER A 88 -0.36 11.19 2.83
N MET A 89 -1.11 11.89 1.97
CA MET A 89 -1.37 13.33 2.10
C MET A 89 -2.66 13.63 2.85
N ASP A 90 -3.71 12.84 2.61
CA ASP A 90 -5.04 13.10 3.15
C ASP A 90 -5.30 12.30 4.43
N GLY A 91 -4.59 11.19 4.62
CA GLY A 91 -4.75 10.31 5.78
C GLY A 91 -6.02 9.47 5.78
N ASP A 92 -6.81 9.55 4.74
CA ASP A 92 -8.01 8.74 4.57
C ASP A 92 -7.68 7.34 4.04
N SER A 93 -8.64 6.45 4.06
CA SER A 93 -8.48 5.04 3.68
C SER A 93 -9.28 4.70 2.43
N ALA A 94 -8.71 3.87 1.57
CA ALA A 94 -9.44 3.33 0.44
C ALA A 94 -10.56 2.35 0.88
N PRO A 95 -11.70 2.31 0.19
CA PRO A 95 -12.73 1.29 0.35
C PRO A 95 -12.28 -0.03 -0.33
N LEU A 96 -11.27 -0.70 0.27
CA LEU A 96 -10.56 -1.82 -0.35
C LEU A 96 -11.47 -3.01 -0.67
N ALA A 97 -12.48 -3.28 0.17
CA ALA A 97 -13.40 -4.39 -0.06
C ALA A 97 -14.22 -4.17 -1.35
N GLU A 98 -14.73 -2.96 -1.55
CA GLU A 98 -15.50 -2.61 -2.75
C GLU A 98 -14.61 -2.55 -3.99
N ILE A 99 -13.39 -1.99 -3.85
CA ILE A 99 -12.38 -1.96 -4.91
C ILE A 99 -12.01 -3.38 -5.34
N GLN A 100 -11.74 -4.29 -4.40
CA GLN A 100 -11.43 -5.69 -4.72
C GLN A 100 -12.60 -6.36 -5.43
N GLN A 101 -13.82 -6.19 -4.93
CA GLN A 101 -15.02 -6.77 -5.53
C GLN A 101 -15.18 -6.35 -6.99
N VAL A 102 -15.09 -5.07 -7.26
CA VAL A 102 -15.22 -4.52 -8.63
C VAL A 102 -14.07 -4.99 -9.52
N THR A 103 -12.85 -5.02 -9.00
CA THR A 103 -11.67 -5.51 -9.71
C THR A 103 -11.84 -6.97 -10.14
N GLN A 104 -12.30 -7.83 -9.23
CA GLN A 104 -12.55 -9.25 -9.51
C GLN A 104 -13.69 -9.47 -10.52
N GLN A 105 -14.75 -8.68 -10.46
CA GLN A 105 -15.85 -8.73 -11.44
C GLN A 105 -15.39 -8.47 -12.89
N HIS A 106 -14.29 -7.76 -13.04
CA HIS A 106 -13.68 -7.46 -14.34
C HIS A 106 -12.40 -8.28 -14.62
N ASN A 107 -12.16 -9.37 -13.89
CA ASN A 107 -10.98 -10.22 -14.00
C ASN A 107 -9.65 -9.45 -13.89
N GLY A 108 -9.67 -8.33 -13.17
CA GLY A 108 -8.49 -7.53 -12.89
C GLY A 108 -7.70 -8.04 -11.69
N TRP A 109 -6.47 -7.56 -11.54
CA TRP A 109 -5.63 -7.74 -10.37
C TRP A 109 -5.63 -6.47 -9.52
N LEU A 110 -5.53 -6.64 -8.21
CA LEU A 110 -5.43 -5.54 -7.27
C LEU A 110 -4.02 -5.48 -6.66
N MET A 111 -3.42 -4.31 -6.73
CA MET A 111 -2.20 -3.95 -6.02
C MET A 111 -2.51 -2.88 -4.98
N VAL A 112 -2.15 -3.14 -3.73
CA VAL A 112 -2.32 -2.19 -2.62
C VAL A 112 -0.96 -1.85 -2.03
N ASP A 113 -0.63 -0.56 -1.96
CA ASP A 113 0.46 -0.04 -1.13
C ASP A 113 -0.09 0.28 0.26
N ASP A 114 0.27 -0.52 1.25
CA ASP A 114 -0.17 -0.34 2.63
C ASP A 114 0.95 0.19 3.55
N ALA A 115 1.77 1.07 3.00
CA ALA A 115 2.90 1.68 3.71
C ALA A 115 2.51 2.39 5.01
N HIS A 116 1.32 2.97 5.07
CA HIS A 116 0.80 3.72 6.22
C HIS A 116 -0.12 2.89 7.12
N GLY A 117 -0.61 1.74 6.67
CA GLY A 117 -1.47 0.87 7.47
C GLY A 117 -0.70 -0.23 8.20
N THR A 118 0.27 -0.86 7.52
CA THR A 118 1.01 -2.00 8.07
C THR A 118 1.88 -1.59 9.27
N GLY A 119 1.76 -2.32 10.36
CA GLY A 119 2.37 -2.02 11.66
C GLY A 119 1.50 -1.12 12.55
N VAL A 120 0.50 -0.44 11.98
CA VAL A 120 -0.28 0.62 12.64
C VAL A 120 -1.75 0.27 12.79
N ILE A 121 -2.35 -0.38 11.78
CA ILE A 121 -3.80 -0.63 11.70
C ILE A 121 -4.08 -2.13 11.81
N GLY A 122 -5.23 -2.46 12.38
CA GLY A 122 -5.73 -3.83 12.48
C GLY A 122 -5.09 -4.67 13.56
N GLU A 123 -5.63 -5.86 13.73
CA GLU A 123 -5.15 -6.85 14.68
C GLU A 123 -3.66 -7.16 14.45
N GLN A 124 -2.87 -7.11 15.53
CA GLN A 124 -1.41 -7.29 15.47
C GLN A 124 -0.71 -6.36 14.44
N GLY A 125 -1.33 -5.23 14.06
CA GLY A 125 -0.77 -4.30 13.08
C GLY A 125 -0.72 -4.82 11.64
N ARG A 126 -1.56 -5.77 11.26
CA ARG A 126 -1.56 -6.41 9.92
C ARG A 126 -1.99 -5.50 8.77
N GLY A 127 -2.40 -4.28 9.07
CA GLY A 127 -2.66 -3.24 8.09
C GLY A 127 -4.10 -3.18 7.57
N SER A 128 -4.29 -2.31 6.59
CA SER A 128 -5.59 -1.94 6.04
C SER A 128 -6.28 -3.10 5.31
N CYS A 129 -5.51 -3.90 4.58
CA CYS A 129 -6.04 -5.06 3.87
C CYS A 129 -6.61 -6.10 4.84
N TRP A 130 -5.88 -6.38 5.93
CA TRP A 130 -6.36 -7.30 6.97
C TRP A 130 -7.63 -6.79 7.65
N LEU A 131 -7.65 -5.50 8.02
CA LEU A 131 -8.81 -4.87 8.67
C LEU A 131 -10.07 -4.98 7.81
N GLN A 132 -9.96 -4.78 6.50
CA GLN A 132 -11.08 -4.84 5.56
C GLN A 132 -11.32 -6.24 4.97
N LYS A 133 -10.57 -7.27 5.43
CA LYS A 133 -10.66 -8.66 4.95
C LYS A 133 -10.44 -8.80 3.44
N VAL A 134 -9.52 -8.03 2.93
CA VAL A 134 -9.10 -8.00 1.52
C VAL A 134 -7.75 -8.68 1.38
N LYS A 135 -7.59 -9.45 0.32
CA LYS A 135 -6.30 -10.06 -0.03
C LYS A 135 -5.98 -9.74 -1.49
N PRO A 136 -5.30 -8.60 -1.74
CA PRO A 136 -4.88 -8.26 -3.10
C PRO A 136 -3.86 -9.26 -3.65
N GLU A 137 -3.74 -9.35 -4.97
CA GLU A 137 -2.72 -10.17 -5.63
C GLU A 137 -1.31 -9.70 -5.29
N LEU A 138 -1.16 -8.39 -5.07
CA LEU A 138 0.08 -7.71 -4.77
C LEU A 138 -0.12 -6.77 -3.59
N LEU A 139 0.52 -7.05 -2.47
CA LEU A 139 0.53 -6.16 -1.30
C LEU A 139 1.95 -5.63 -1.09
N VAL A 140 2.10 -4.32 -1.11
CA VAL A 140 3.37 -3.64 -0.78
C VAL A 140 3.31 -3.11 0.63
N VAL A 141 4.34 -3.41 1.42
CA VAL A 141 4.52 -2.91 2.77
C VAL A 141 5.88 -2.26 2.90
N THR A 142 6.00 -1.20 3.69
CA THR A 142 7.27 -0.49 3.87
C THR A 142 7.72 -0.52 5.32
N PHE A 143 9.04 -0.50 5.52
CA PHE A 143 9.63 -0.63 6.84
C PHE A 143 10.10 0.71 7.44
N GLY A 144 10.02 1.80 6.66
CA GLY A 144 10.45 3.13 7.09
C GLY A 144 9.43 3.89 7.95
N LYS A 145 8.23 3.34 8.15
CA LYS A 145 7.13 3.98 8.88
C LYS A 145 6.83 3.20 10.17
N GLY A 146 5.78 2.40 10.20
CA GLY A 146 5.36 1.67 11.41
C GLY A 146 6.43 0.73 11.98
N PHE A 147 7.32 0.21 11.16
CA PHE A 147 8.43 -0.63 11.61
C PHE A 147 9.64 0.14 12.15
N GLY A 148 9.81 1.43 11.80
CA GLY A 148 10.97 2.22 12.24
C GLY A 148 12.34 1.72 11.74
N VAL A 149 12.36 1.01 10.60
CA VAL A 149 13.58 0.50 9.95
C VAL A 149 13.67 1.10 8.55
N SER A 150 14.24 0.43 7.56
CA SER A 150 14.17 0.85 6.16
C SER A 150 13.94 -0.34 5.24
N GLY A 151 13.55 -0.07 3.98
CA GLY A 151 13.22 -1.09 3.01
C GLY A 151 11.71 -1.29 2.83
N ALA A 152 11.37 -2.32 2.07
CA ALA A 152 10.01 -2.71 1.77
C ALA A 152 9.90 -4.20 1.47
N ALA A 153 8.67 -4.71 1.41
CA ALA A 153 8.39 -6.04 0.88
C ALA A 153 7.20 -6.03 -0.06
N VAL A 154 7.24 -6.90 -1.05
CA VAL A 154 6.09 -7.28 -1.88
C VAL A 154 5.63 -8.66 -1.44
N LEU A 155 4.37 -8.75 -1.02
CA LEU A 155 3.71 -9.99 -0.61
C LEU A 155 2.84 -10.47 -1.80
N CYS A 156 3.00 -11.72 -2.19
CA CYS A 156 2.30 -12.28 -3.35
C CYS A 156 2.25 -13.81 -3.32
N SER A 157 1.66 -14.40 -4.35
CA SER A 157 1.70 -15.86 -4.57
C SER A 157 3.10 -16.35 -4.94
N SER A 158 3.35 -17.65 -4.81
CA SER A 158 4.64 -18.25 -5.22
C SER A 158 4.91 -18.04 -6.71
N THR A 159 3.92 -18.21 -7.57
CA THR A 159 4.07 -18.00 -9.02
C THR A 159 4.48 -16.57 -9.37
N VAL A 160 3.83 -15.57 -8.74
CA VAL A 160 4.18 -14.16 -8.94
C VAL A 160 5.59 -13.87 -8.40
N ALA A 161 5.93 -14.42 -7.23
CA ALA A 161 7.26 -14.25 -6.67
C ALA A 161 8.36 -14.83 -7.58
N ASP A 162 8.15 -16.02 -8.13
CA ASP A 162 9.10 -16.67 -9.03
C ASP A 162 9.26 -15.86 -10.34
N TYR A 163 8.18 -15.27 -10.84
CA TYR A 163 8.24 -14.35 -11.97
C TYR A 163 9.03 -13.07 -11.64
N LEU A 164 8.73 -12.42 -10.51
CA LEU A 164 9.41 -11.19 -10.09
C LEU A 164 10.92 -11.42 -9.85
N LEU A 165 11.33 -12.59 -9.34
CA LEU A 165 12.74 -12.95 -9.20
C LEU A 165 13.49 -12.99 -10.53
N GLN A 166 12.81 -13.20 -11.65
CA GLN A 166 13.42 -13.24 -12.98
C GLN A 166 13.35 -11.90 -13.73
N PHE A 167 12.33 -11.07 -13.46
CA PHE A 167 12.02 -9.91 -14.29
C PHE A 167 12.01 -8.57 -13.54
N ALA A 168 11.92 -8.55 -12.22
CA ALA A 168 11.89 -7.32 -11.43
C ALA A 168 13.30 -6.70 -11.29
N ARG A 169 13.62 -5.75 -12.17
CA ARG A 169 14.98 -5.17 -12.27
C ARG A 169 15.48 -4.56 -10.96
N HIS A 170 14.63 -3.86 -10.22
CA HIS A 170 14.99 -3.27 -8.92
C HIS A 170 15.17 -4.31 -7.80
N LEU A 171 14.79 -5.56 -8.02
CA LEU A 171 15.12 -6.67 -7.14
C LEU A 171 16.45 -7.31 -7.56
N ILE A 172 16.60 -7.58 -8.86
CA ILE A 172 17.72 -8.35 -9.42
C ILE A 172 19.05 -7.56 -9.32
N TYR A 173 18.98 -6.25 -9.62
CA TYR A 173 20.17 -5.40 -9.75
C TYR A 173 20.43 -4.49 -8.54
N SER A 174 19.65 -4.62 -7.47
CA SER A 174 19.87 -3.89 -6.22
C SER A 174 20.65 -4.77 -5.22
N THR A 175 21.55 -4.13 -4.48
CA THR A 175 22.23 -4.79 -3.37
C THR A 175 21.19 -5.17 -2.30
N SER A 176 21.30 -6.39 -1.80
CA SER A 176 20.42 -6.90 -0.75
C SER A 176 20.58 -6.15 0.58
N MET A 177 19.52 -6.21 1.38
CA MET A 177 19.52 -5.66 2.74
C MET A 177 20.66 -6.24 3.59
N PRO A 178 21.43 -5.41 4.34
CA PRO A 178 22.44 -5.90 5.26
C PRO A 178 21.84 -6.82 6.34
N PRO A 179 22.56 -7.85 6.81
CA PRO A 179 22.06 -8.77 7.85
C PRO A 179 21.60 -8.07 9.13
N ALA A 180 22.30 -7.01 9.55
CA ALA A 180 21.92 -6.22 10.72
C ALA A 180 20.55 -5.57 10.56
N GLN A 181 20.24 -5.05 9.38
CA GLN A 181 18.93 -4.46 9.06
C GLN A 181 17.82 -5.53 9.01
N ALA A 182 18.13 -6.71 8.48
CA ALA A 182 17.19 -7.83 8.50
C ALA A 182 16.86 -8.28 9.94
N GLN A 183 17.86 -8.27 10.82
CA GLN A 183 17.65 -8.58 12.24
C GLN A 183 16.86 -7.48 12.96
N ALA A 184 17.13 -6.21 12.68
CA ALA A 184 16.35 -5.09 13.21
C ALA A 184 14.88 -5.18 12.77
N LEU A 185 14.63 -5.53 11.51
CA LEU A 185 13.28 -5.76 10.99
C LEU A 185 12.55 -6.91 11.71
N ARG A 186 13.24 -8.02 11.97
CA ARG A 186 12.68 -9.14 12.75
C ARG A 186 12.31 -8.72 14.17
N ALA A 187 13.19 -7.97 14.84
CA ALA A 187 12.93 -7.45 16.18
C ALA A 187 11.74 -6.49 16.19
N SER A 188 11.66 -5.58 15.22
CA SER A 188 10.51 -4.68 15.05
C SER A 188 9.21 -5.44 14.82
N LEU A 189 9.22 -6.45 13.94
CA LEU A 189 8.05 -7.29 13.68
C LEU A 189 7.58 -8.02 14.94
N ALA A 190 8.52 -8.51 15.75
CA ALA A 190 8.19 -9.16 17.02
C ALA A 190 7.48 -8.20 17.99
N VAL A 191 7.95 -6.95 18.09
CA VAL A 191 7.27 -5.90 18.89
C VAL A 191 5.89 -5.58 18.32
N ILE A 192 5.76 -5.35 17.00
CA ILE A 192 4.49 -5.02 16.35
C ILE A 192 3.41 -6.09 16.64
N ARG A 193 3.80 -7.37 16.66
CA ARG A 193 2.89 -8.51 16.88
C ARG A 193 2.57 -8.79 18.34
N SER A 194 3.28 -8.16 19.27
CA SER A 194 3.16 -8.40 20.71
C SER A 194 2.12 -7.50 21.38
N GLU A 195 1.83 -7.78 22.65
CA GLU A 195 1.00 -6.92 23.52
C GLU A 195 1.57 -5.49 23.64
N GLU A 196 2.89 -5.33 23.56
CA GLU A 196 3.51 -3.99 23.51
C GLU A 196 3.09 -3.25 22.23
N GLY A 197 3.03 -3.93 21.09
CA GLY A 197 2.54 -3.38 19.82
C GLY A 197 1.08 -2.95 19.93
N ASP A 198 0.23 -3.75 20.57
CA ASP A 198 -1.19 -3.40 20.79
C ASP A 198 -1.32 -2.18 21.68
N ALA A 199 -0.59 -2.12 22.80
CA ALA A 199 -0.56 -0.96 23.68
C ALA A 199 -0.08 0.33 22.99
N ARG A 200 0.90 0.22 22.08
CA ARG A 200 1.36 1.35 21.25
C ARG A 200 0.29 1.85 20.29
N ARG A 201 -0.47 0.95 19.66
CA ARG A 201 -1.60 1.29 18.76
C ARG A 201 -2.74 1.97 19.53
N GLU A 202 -3.08 1.49 20.72
CA GLU A 202 -4.05 2.12 21.61
C GLU A 202 -3.60 3.53 22.02
N LYS A 203 -2.33 3.69 22.39
CA LYS A 203 -1.76 5.00 22.72
C LYS A 203 -1.82 5.95 21.52
N LEU A 204 -1.52 5.46 20.31
CA LEU A 204 -1.63 6.25 19.07
C LEU A 204 -3.06 6.73 18.86
N ALA A 205 -4.05 5.85 18.99
CA ALA A 205 -5.47 6.20 18.85
C ALA A 205 -5.90 7.26 19.86
N ALA A 206 -5.45 7.14 21.11
CA ALA A 206 -5.70 8.15 22.15
C ALA A 206 -5.04 9.51 21.83
N LEU A 207 -3.81 9.50 21.28
CA LEU A 207 -3.11 10.72 20.87
C LEU A 207 -3.80 11.39 19.67
N ILE A 208 -4.29 10.62 18.69
CA ILE A 208 -5.08 11.15 17.56
C ILE A 208 -6.35 11.83 18.10
N THR A 209 -7.07 11.15 18.97
CA THR A 209 -8.29 11.70 19.59
C THR A 209 -7.99 13.02 20.33
N ARG A 210 -6.93 13.04 21.14
CA ARG A 210 -6.48 14.23 21.87
C ARG A 210 -6.10 15.37 20.93
N PHE A 211 -5.35 15.08 19.87
CA PHE A 211 -4.97 16.07 18.86
C PHE A 211 -6.20 16.68 18.20
N ARG A 212 -7.13 15.83 17.71
CA ARG A 212 -8.35 16.28 17.06
C ARG A 212 -9.23 17.14 17.98
N ALA A 213 -9.35 16.77 19.24
CA ALA A 213 -10.05 17.58 20.24
C ALA A 213 -9.35 18.94 20.49
N GLY A 214 -8.01 18.94 20.55
CA GLY A 214 -7.22 20.14 20.81
C GLY A 214 -7.22 21.18 19.68
N VAL A 215 -7.50 20.76 18.44
CA VAL A 215 -7.57 21.66 17.28
C VAL A 215 -9.00 22.08 16.93
N GLN A 216 -10.00 21.64 17.70
CA GLN A 216 -11.38 22.12 17.55
C GLN A 216 -11.44 23.62 17.78
N GLY A 217 -12.12 24.34 16.87
CA GLY A 217 -12.19 25.82 16.92
C GLY A 217 -10.96 26.53 16.33
N SER A 218 -9.98 25.78 15.82
CA SER A 218 -8.90 26.34 15.00
C SER A 218 -9.48 27.00 13.73
N PRO A 219 -8.87 28.08 13.21
CA PRO A 219 -9.25 28.66 11.93
C PRO A 219 -8.93 27.76 10.73
N PHE A 220 -8.18 26.67 10.95
CA PHE A 220 -7.76 25.76 9.91
C PHE A 220 -8.71 24.56 9.79
N THR A 221 -8.84 24.02 8.57
CA THR A 221 -9.65 22.83 8.32
C THR A 221 -8.83 21.57 8.66
N LEU A 222 -9.32 20.75 9.58
CA LEU A 222 -8.74 19.44 9.86
C LEU A 222 -9.35 18.43 8.87
N ALA A 223 -8.49 17.70 8.14
CA ALA A 223 -8.92 16.64 7.25
C ALA A 223 -9.67 15.53 8.01
N ASP A 224 -10.60 14.86 7.32
CA ASP A 224 -11.33 13.70 7.89
C ASP A 224 -10.46 12.44 7.81
N SER A 225 -9.51 12.35 8.72
CA SER A 225 -8.61 11.20 8.84
C SER A 225 -8.74 10.53 10.21
N ARG A 226 -8.79 9.20 10.20
CA ARG A 226 -8.73 8.37 11.40
C ARG A 226 -7.37 7.68 11.57
N SER A 227 -6.45 7.91 10.63
CA SER A 227 -5.11 7.34 10.63
C SER A 227 -4.12 8.16 11.46
N ALA A 228 -2.86 7.72 11.53
CA ALA A 228 -1.78 8.48 12.14
C ALA A 228 -1.48 9.82 11.43
N ILE A 229 -1.96 9.99 10.21
CA ILE A 229 -1.80 11.20 9.41
C ILE A 229 -2.97 12.13 9.69
N GLN A 230 -2.69 13.32 10.21
CA GLN A 230 -3.69 14.30 10.66
C GLN A 230 -3.40 15.66 10.02
N PRO A 231 -3.78 15.87 8.73
CA PRO A 231 -3.49 17.11 8.03
C PRO A 231 -4.34 18.29 8.52
N LEU A 232 -3.69 19.43 8.72
CA LEU A 232 -4.33 20.72 8.90
C LEU A 232 -4.16 21.53 7.61
N ILE A 233 -5.26 21.91 6.98
CA ILE A 233 -5.26 22.67 5.73
C ILE A 233 -5.24 24.14 6.07
N VAL A 234 -4.15 24.81 5.71
CA VAL A 234 -3.91 26.23 6.03
C VAL A 234 -4.11 27.16 4.83
N GLY A 235 -4.47 26.64 3.68
CA GLY A 235 -4.66 27.35 2.41
C GLY A 235 -3.72 26.85 1.32
N ASP A 236 -3.69 27.58 0.21
CA ASP A 236 -2.83 27.30 -0.94
C ASP A 236 -1.39 27.77 -0.66
N ASN A 237 -0.42 27.10 -1.31
CA ASN A 237 0.99 27.50 -1.29
C ASN A 237 1.27 28.71 -2.18
#